data_d8019d5833029525778e7a7d1f0815ce
#
_entry.id   d8019d5833029525778e7a7d1f0815ce
#
_cell.length_a   1.000
_cell.length_b   1.000
_cell.length_c   1.000
_cell.angle_alpha   90.00
_cell.angle_beta   90.00
_cell.angle_gamma   90.00
#
_symmetry.space_group_name_H-M   'P 1'
#
loop_
_entity.id
_entity.type
_entity.pdbx_description
1 polymer ?
#
loop_
_entity_poly.entity_id
_entity_poly.type
_entity_poly.pdbx_seq_one_letter_code
_entity_poly.pdbx_strand_id
1 'polypeptide(L)'
;REVSHFKGKITYWDVINETVILPVFNKYDNAVSRICARYGRMTLIKEVFAAAKAADPEAQLLINDFNTTDKYEKVIEECLQAGVPIDAIGIQSHQHQGYWGAKKIKEVIERFSRFGLPVHFTENTLLSGMLMPPEIEDLNDYQVKSWDTVPFMEIRQQEDLAEMYGILLNSPYVKAATYWDFADGAWLNAPSGLVRVDGTPKPAYDRLKSIVESRYAAK
;
A
#
# COMPACT_ATOMS: atom_id res chain seq x y z
N ARG A 1 10.44 13.03 -15.00
CA ARG A 1 10.72 12.19 -16.20
C ARG A 1 9.62 11.16 -16.40
N GLU A 2 9.34 10.28 -15.42
CA GLU A 2 8.36 9.19 -15.58
C GLU A 2 6.93 9.75 -15.80
N VAL A 3 6.48 10.69 -14.97
CA VAL A 3 5.15 11.32 -15.13
C VAL A 3 5.00 11.94 -16.52
N SER A 4 6.02 12.66 -17.01
CA SER A 4 5.99 13.24 -18.37
C SER A 4 5.92 12.17 -19.46
N HIS A 5 6.63 11.04 -19.28
CA HIS A 5 6.67 9.97 -20.28
C HIS A 5 5.31 9.27 -20.43
N PHE A 6 4.61 9.07 -19.30
CA PHE A 6 3.32 8.38 -19.26
C PHE A 6 2.11 9.32 -19.20
N LYS A 7 2.31 10.61 -19.48
CA LYS A 7 1.24 11.60 -19.50
C LYS A 7 0.08 11.16 -20.38
N GLY A 8 -1.14 11.21 -19.81
CA GLY A 8 -2.37 10.76 -20.46
C GLY A 8 -2.54 9.25 -20.59
N LYS A 9 -1.60 8.44 -20.05
CA LYS A 9 -1.69 6.97 -20.00
C LYS A 9 -1.83 6.45 -18.57
N ILE A 10 -1.11 7.04 -17.62
CA ILE A 10 -1.20 6.70 -16.19
C ILE A 10 -1.80 7.89 -15.46
N THR A 11 -2.91 7.64 -14.78
CA THR A 11 -3.65 8.69 -14.07
C THR A 11 -3.15 8.88 -12.65
N TYR A 12 -2.85 7.79 -11.92
CA TYR A 12 -2.48 7.82 -10.51
C TYR A 12 -1.00 7.58 -10.31
N TRP A 13 -0.38 8.37 -9.44
CA TRP A 13 1.05 8.30 -9.15
C TRP A 13 1.31 8.35 -7.64
N ASP A 14 1.99 7.35 -7.13
CA ASP A 14 2.63 7.43 -5.81
C ASP A 14 3.86 8.34 -5.95
N VAL A 15 3.69 9.59 -5.53
CA VAL A 15 4.72 10.63 -5.76
C VAL A 15 5.85 10.50 -4.77
N ILE A 16 5.53 10.12 -3.55
CA ILE A 16 6.50 9.86 -2.50
C ILE A 16 5.99 8.77 -1.56
N ASN A 17 6.87 7.86 -1.21
CA ASN A 17 6.58 6.70 -0.38
C ASN A 17 7.23 6.81 1.00
N GLU A 18 6.54 6.29 2.05
CA GLU A 18 7.08 6.10 3.41
C GLU A 18 7.61 7.38 4.06
N THR A 19 6.82 8.42 3.97
CA THR A 19 7.19 9.77 4.41
C THR A 19 7.39 9.88 5.92
N VAL A 20 6.80 8.98 6.71
CA VAL A 20 6.95 8.96 8.17
C VAL A 20 8.37 8.60 8.57
N ILE A 21 8.97 7.61 7.88
CA ILE A 21 10.30 7.10 8.24
C ILE A 21 11.46 7.82 7.52
N LEU A 22 11.19 8.56 6.45
CA LEU A 22 12.23 9.25 5.67
C LEU A 22 13.25 10.03 6.52
N PRO A 23 12.85 10.81 7.56
CA PRO A 23 13.80 11.55 8.39
C PRO A 23 14.73 10.66 9.24
N VAL A 24 14.34 9.43 9.53
CA VAL A 24 15.05 8.52 10.45
C VAL A 24 15.58 7.28 9.74
N PHE A 25 15.22 7.08 8.47
CA PHE A 25 15.64 5.92 7.68
C PHE A 25 17.06 6.11 7.14
N ASN A 26 18.02 5.78 7.98
CA ASN A 26 19.44 5.86 7.68
C ASN A 26 20.14 4.49 7.55
N LYS A 27 19.36 3.41 7.59
CA LYS A 27 19.85 2.02 7.51
C LYS A 27 20.62 1.76 6.21
N TYR A 28 20.17 2.38 5.11
CA TYR A 28 20.84 2.30 3.83
C TYR A 28 21.23 3.70 3.35
N ASP A 29 22.47 3.85 2.92
CA ASP A 29 22.94 5.10 2.33
C ASP A 29 22.34 5.28 0.93
N ASN A 30 21.21 5.97 0.84
CA ASN A 30 20.50 6.24 -0.40
C ASN A 30 20.30 7.75 -0.63
N ALA A 31 20.07 8.13 -1.90
CA ALA A 31 19.95 9.53 -2.29
C ALA A 31 18.74 10.22 -1.65
N VAL A 32 17.62 9.53 -1.49
CA VAL A 32 16.37 10.10 -0.93
C VAL A 32 16.57 10.47 0.54
N SER A 33 17.16 9.57 1.33
CA SER A 33 17.46 9.83 2.75
C SER A 33 18.47 10.97 2.90
N ARG A 34 19.49 11.07 2.03
CA ARG A 34 20.44 12.18 2.04
C ARG A 34 19.79 13.53 1.69
N ILE A 35 18.90 13.53 0.70
CA ILE A 35 18.14 14.75 0.33
C ILE A 35 17.21 15.15 1.48
N CYS A 36 16.50 14.21 2.07
CA CYS A 36 15.63 14.46 3.22
C CYS A 36 16.41 15.05 4.42
N ALA A 37 17.56 14.46 4.75
CA ALA A 37 18.41 14.96 5.82
C ALA A 37 18.96 16.38 5.55
N ARG A 38 19.28 16.68 4.29
CA ARG A 38 19.86 17.98 3.89
C ARG A 38 18.84 19.10 3.83
N TYR A 39 17.65 18.83 3.29
CA TYR A 39 16.66 19.88 2.96
C TYR A 39 15.38 19.80 3.80
N GLY A 40 15.21 18.72 4.56
CA GLY A 40 14.02 18.44 5.35
C GLY A 40 12.91 17.75 4.56
N ARG A 41 12.13 16.92 5.28
CA ARG A 41 11.03 16.12 4.74
C ARG A 41 10.02 16.97 3.96
N MET A 42 9.54 18.05 4.56
CA MET A 42 8.51 18.89 3.92
C MET A 42 8.98 19.58 2.65
N THR A 43 10.25 20.00 2.60
CA THR A 43 10.83 20.53 1.36
C THR A 43 10.85 19.47 0.27
N LEU A 44 11.31 18.26 0.60
CA LEU A 44 11.34 17.13 -0.35
C LEU A 44 9.93 16.83 -0.88
N ILE A 45 8.94 16.70 0.01
CA ILE A 45 7.55 16.40 -0.39
C ILE A 45 7.03 17.49 -1.34
N LYS A 46 7.18 18.77 -1.00
CA LYS A 46 6.73 19.88 -1.84
C LYS A 46 7.35 19.83 -3.24
N GLU A 47 8.65 19.64 -3.32
CA GLU A 47 9.38 19.64 -4.59
C GLU A 47 8.95 18.47 -5.49
N VAL A 48 8.79 17.26 -4.95
CA VAL A 48 8.41 16.11 -5.77
C VAL A 48 6.95 16.21 -6.24
N PHE A 49 6.03 16.70 -5.40
CA PHE A 49 4.64 16.95 -5.81
C PHE A 49 4.53 18.06 -6.84
N ALA A 50 5.24 19.17 -6.65
CA ALA A 50 5.28 20.26 -7.63
C ALA A 50 5.85 19.80 -8.97
N ALA A 51 6.93 19.03 -8.96
CA ALA A 51 7.53 18.46 -10.16
C ALA A 51 6.59 17.48 -10.89
N ALA A 52 5.87 16.63 -10.16
CA ALA A 52 4.90 15.70 -10.74
C ALA A 52 3.72 16.46 -11.37
N LYS A 53 3.15 17.44 -10.68
CA LYS A 53 2.03 18.26 -11.19
C LYS A 53 2.44 19.13 -12.39
N ALA A 54 3.66 19.66 -12.39
CA ALA A 54 4.19 20.38 -13.55
C ALA A 54 4.40 19.46 -14.78
N ALA A 55 4.75 18.20 -14.53
CA ALA A 55 4.94 17.20 -15.60
C ALA A 55 3.61 16.75 -16.23
N ASP A 56 2.57 16.56 -15.43
CA ASP A 56 1.21 16.31 -15.86
C ASP A 56 0.20 16.96 -14.92
N PRO A 57 -0.43 18.09 -15.30
CA PRO A 57 -1.43 18.76 -14.48
C PRO A 57 -2.68 17.93 -14.17
N GLU A 58 -3.02 16.96 -15.02
CA GLU A 58 -4.19 16.08 -14.86
C GLU A 58 -3.91 14.85 -14.00
N ALA A 59 -2.62 14.58 -13.70
CA ALA A 59 -2.26 13.44 -12.85
C ALA A 59 -2.86 13.57 -11.46
N GLN A 60 -3.33 12.45 -10.93
CA GLN A 60 -3.80 12.29 -9.55
C GLN A 60 -2.63 11.83 -8.70
N LEU A 61 -2.26 12.65 -7.72
CA LEU A 61 -1.03 12.47 -6.95
C LEU A 61 -1.32 11.92 -5.57
N LEU A 62 -0.69 10.79 -5.23
CA LEU A 62 -0.82 10.14 -3.93
C LEU A 62 0.40 10.40 -3.07
N ILE A 63 0.15 10.54 -1.77
CA ILE A 63 1.14 10.29 -0.71
C ILE A 63 0.87 8.89 -0.18
N ASN A 64 1.91 8.04 -0.02
CA ASN A 64 1.76 6.64 0.35
C ASN A 64 2.61 6.28 1.56
N ASP A 65 2.07 5.45 2.47
CA ASP A 65 2.81 5.02 3.65
C ASP A 65 2.24 3.69 4.19
N PHE A 66 3.09 2.90 4.87
CA PHE A 66 2.66 1.74 5.64
C PHE A 66 2.18 2.12 7.05
N ASN A 67 2.54 3.30 7.52
CA ASN A 67 2.19 3.77 8.86
C ASN A 67 0.70 4.16 8.93
N THR A 68 -0.05 3.52 9.82
CA THR A 68 -1.49 3.78 10.01
C THR A 68 -1.80 4.51 11.32
N THR A 69 -0.80 5.15 11.94
CA THR A 69 -0.93 5.85 13.22
C THR A 69 -1.04 7.37 13.04
N ASP A 70 -1.14 8.08 14.16
CA ASP A 70 -1.11 9.54 14.22
C ASP A 70 0.15 10.18 13.61
N LYS A 71 1.23 9.42 13.48
CA LYS A 71 2.45 9.91 12.81
C LYS A 71 2.19 10.22 11.33
N TYR A 72 1.48 9.35 10.64
CA TYR A 72 1.13 9.59 9.24
C TYR A 72 0.05 10.67 9.10
N GLU A 73 -0.94 10.70 10.00
CA GLU A 73 -1.92 11.78 10.05
C GLU A 73 -1.25 13.16 10.14
N LYS A 74 -0.25 13.32 11.04
CA LYS A 74 0.51 14.57 11.17
C LYS A 74 1.23 14.97 9.89
N VAL A 75 1.83 14.01 9.17
CA VAL A 75 2.49 14.30 7.89
C VAL A 75 1.48 14.80 6.86
N ILE A 76 0.31 14.15 6.76
CA ILE A 76 -0.75 14.57 5.85
C ILE A 76 -1.25 15.98 6.22
N GLU A 77 -1.49 16.25 7.51
CA GLU A 77 -1.89 17.57 8.00
C GLU A 77 -0.87 18.65 7.62
N GLU A 78 0.40 18.41 7.88
CA GLU A 78 1.51 19.33 7.50
C GLU A 78 1.54 19.59 5.99
N CYS A 79 1.35 18.55 5.18
CA CYS A 79 1.30 18.67 3.73
C CYS A 79 0.13 19.51 3.25
N LEU A 80 -1.08 19.25 3.75
CA LEU A 80 -2.29 19.98 3.37
C LEU A 80 -2.20 21.47 3.80
N GLN A 81 -1.73 21.74 5.03
CA GLN A 81 -1.48 23.10 5.51
C GLN A 81 -0.44 23.84 4.67
N ALA A 82 0.52 23.11 4.13
CA ALA A 82 1.57 23.66 3.27
C ALA A 82 1.16 23.78 1.79
N GLY A 83 -0.09 23.45 1.44
CA GLY A 83 -0.61 23.52 0.09
C GLY A 83 -0.07 22.46 -0.88
N VAL A 84 0.40 21.31 -0.37
CA VAL A 84 0.82 20.20 -1.22
C VAL A 84 -0.41 19.64 -1.95
N PRO A 85 -0.39 19.49 -3.27
CA PRO A 85 -1.54 19.04 -4.05
C PRO A 85 -1.69 17.51 -3.98
N ILE A 86 -2.13 17.01 -2.81
CA ILE A 86 -2.44 15.62 -2.60
C ILE A 86 -3.86 15.35 -3.11
N ASP A 87 -4.00 14.44 -4.07
CA ASP A 87 -5.29 14.04 -4.62
C ASP A 87 -5.85 12.77 -3.96
N ALA A 88 -5.00 11.91 -3.38
CA ALA A 88 -5.43 10.72 -2.62
C ALA A 88 -4.39 10.31 -1.55
N ILE A 89 -4.87 9.56 -0.56
CA ILE A 89 -4.05 9.00 0.53
C ILE A 89 -3.87 7.52 0.30
N GLY A 90 -2.62 7.07 0.15
CA GLY A 90 -2.24 5.67 0.02
C GLY A 90 -1.96 5.02 1.37
N ILE A 91 -2.47 3.81 1.55
CA ILE A 91 -2.22 2.92 2.69
C ILE A 91 -1.69 1.60 2.13
N GLN A 92 -0.44 1.25 2.43
CA GLN A 92 0.17 0.03 1.88
C GLN A 92 -0.55 -1.23 2.32
N SER A 93 -0.87 -1.37 3.60
CA SER A 93 -1.63 -2.53 4.12
C SER A 93 -0.92 -3.87 3.94
N HIS A 94 0.39 -3.92 4.20
CA HIS A 94 1.14 -5.16 4.30
C HIS A 94 0.81 -5.89 5.60
N GLN A 95 0.23 -7.08 5.52
CA GLN A 95 -0.29 -7.82 6.67
C GLN A 95 0.48 -9.13 6.91
N HIS A 96 1.82 -9.08 6.80
CA HIS A 96 2.70 -10.23 7.01
C HIS A 96 2.68 -10.76 8.45
N GLN A 97 2.34 -9.92 9.42
CA GLN A 97 2.23 -10.28 10.83
C GLN A 97 0.81 -10.73 11.24
N GLY A 98 -0.08 -10.86 10.27
CA GLY A 98 -1.45 -11.33 10.46
C GLY A 98 -2.49 -10.37 9.90
N TYR A 99 -3.62 -10.93 9.54
CA TYR A 99 -4.77 -10.19 9.06
C TYR A 99 -5.26 -9.20 10.13
N TRP A 100 -5.46 -7.96 9.73
CA TRP A 100 -5.88 -6.91 10.66
C TRP A 100 -7.30 -7.09 11.22
N GLY A 101 -8.14 -7.84 10.51
CA GLY A 101 -9.55 -8.01 10.84
C GLY A 101 -10.42 -6.79 10.49
N ALA A 102 -11.71 -7.05 10.38
CA ALA A 102 -12.70 -6.05 9.95
C ALA A 102 -12.67 -4.77 10.80
N LYS A 103 -12.46 -4.88 12.10
CA LYS A 103 -12.46 -3.73 13.02
C LYS A 103 -11.33 -2.76 12.68
N LYS A 104 -10.08 -3.25 12.62
CA LYS A 104 -8.91 -2.41 12.34
C LYS A 104 -8.97 -1.80 10.93
N ILE A 105 -9.44 -2.55 9.94
CA ILE A 105 -9.59 -2.02 8.57
C ILE A 105 -10.55 -0.83 8.56
N LYS A 106 -11.70 -0.95 9.22
CA LYS A 106 -12.69 0.14 9.32
C LYS A 106 -12.13 1.34 10.08
N GLU A 107 -11.41 1.13 11.19
CA GLU A 107 -10.73 2.18 11.94
C GLU A 107 -9.69 2.93 11.07
N VAL A 108 -8.92 2.22 10.26
CA VAL A 108 -7.95 2.83 9.33
C VAL A 108 -8.68 3.65 8.25
N ILE A 109 -9.74 3.11 7.66
CA ILE A 109 -10.55 3.85 6.68
C ILE A 109 -11.11 5.13 7.30
N GLU A 110 -11.74 5.05 8.49
CA GLU A 110 -12.31 6.19 9.19
C GLU A 110 -11.25 7.24 9.51
N ARG A 111 -10.10 6.81 10.03
CA ARG A 111 -8.97 7.67 10.38
C ARG A 111 -8.52 8.54 9.20
N PHE A 112 -8.31 7.94 8.04
CA PHE A 112 -7.76 8.66 6.89
C PHE A 112 -8.83 9.34 6.01
N SER A 113 -10.07 8.87 6.03
CA SER A 113 -11.18 9.54 5.32
C SER A 113 -11.55 10.92 5.91
N ARG A 114 -11.17 11.19 7.17
CA ARG A 114 -11.40 12.50 7.82
C ARG A 114 -10.74 13.69 7.08
N PHE A 115 -9.74 13.42 6.25
CA PHE A 115 -9.09 14.44 5.44
C PHE A 115 -9.90 14.88 4.20
N GLY A 116 -11.03 14.23 3.92
CA GLY A 116 -11.88 14.52 2.77
C GLY A 116 -11.29 14.08 1.43
N LEU A 117 -10.19 13.34 1.44
CA LEU A 117 -9.53 12.79 0.25
C LEU A 117 -9.88 11.31 0.05
N PRO A 118 -9.88 10.83 -1.21
CA PRO A 118 -9.97 9.41 -1.49
C PRO A 118 -8.87 8.61 -0.78
N VAL A 119 -9.22 7.42 -0.29
CA VAL A 119 -8.25 6.48 0.29
C VAL A 119 -7.99 5.34 -0.69
N HIS A 120 -6.74 5.06 -0.98
CA HIS A 120 -6.30 3.92 -1.78
C HIS A 120 -5.56 2.94 -0.89
N PHE A 121 -5.97 1.67 -0.89
CA PHE A 121 -5.20 0.57 -0.33
C PHE A 121 -4.26 0.06 -1.42
N THR A 122 -3.00 0.45 -1.33
CA THR A 122 -2.08 0.41 -2.47
C THR A 122 -1.32 -0.90 -2.61
N GLU A 123 -1.09 -1.62 -1.52
CA GLU A 123 -0.13 -2.74 -1.47
C GLU A 123 -0.63 -3.87 -0.56
N ASN A 124 -1.92 -4.22 -0.68
CA ASN A 124 -2.49 -5.26 0.18
C ASN A 124 -1.74 -6.59 0.04
N THR A 125 -1.30 -7.16 1.17
CA THR A 125 -0.74 -8.51 1.23
C THR A 125 -1.33 -9.30 2.37
N LEU A 126 -1.56 -10.59 2.14
CA LEU A 126 -2.00 -11.57 3.12
C LEU A 126 -1.18 -12.86 2.94
N LEU A 127 -0.75 -13.47 4.03
CA LEU A 127 0.08 -14.68 3.95
C LEU A 127 -0.76 -15.96 3.90
N SER A 128 -0.30 -16.91 3.09
CA SER A 128 -0.76 -18.30 3.05
C SER A 128 0.22 -19.27 3.71
N GLY A 129 1.09 -18.78 4.55
CA GLY A 129 2.08 -19.52 5.34
C GLY A 129 2.12 -19.07 6.79
N MET A 130 3.18 -19.44 7.49
CA MET A 130 3.42 -18.96 8.86
C MET A 130 3.52 -17.43 8.87
N LEU A 131 2.97 -16.81 9.92
CA LEU A 131 3.04 -15.36 10.04
C LEU A 131 4.46 -14.91 10.43
N MET A 132 4.83 -13.74 9.97
CA MET A 132 6.04 -13.07 10.44
C MET A 132 5.90 -12.75 11.94
N PRO A 133 6.95 -12.95 12.75
CA PRO A 133 6.92 -12.60 14.16
C PRO A 133 6.58 -11.12 14.39
N PRO A 134 5.72 -10.81 15.38
CA PRO A 134 5.26 -9.44 15.62
C PRO A 134 6.34 -8.46 16.09
N GLU A 135 7.47 -8.98 16.60
CA GLU A 135 8.62 -8.20 17.02
C GLU A 135 9.49 -7.66 15.87
N ILE A 136 9.24 -8.10 14.64
CA ILE A 136 9.94 -7.58 13.45
C ILE A 136 9.34 -6.21 13.10
N GLU A 137 10.13 -5.16 13.26
CA GLU A 137 9.71 -3.79 12.98
C GLU A 137 9.86 -3.43 11.48
N ASP A 138 10.99 -3.80 10.89
CA ASP A 138 11.22 -3.65 9.45
C ASP A 138 11.05 -5.01 8.77
N LEU A 139 10.02 -5.15 7.94
CA LEU A 139 9.72 -6.41 7.27
C LEU A 139 10.92 -6.96 6.48
N ASN A 140 11.79 -6.09 5.96
CA ASN A 140 12.99 -6.48 5.22
C ASN A 140 14.06 -7.17 6.10
N ASP A 141 13.96 -7.07 7.43
CA ASP A 141 14.85 -7.76 8.34
C ASP A 141 14.50 -9.23 8.54
N TYR A 142 13.30 -9.65 8.11
CA TYR A 142 12.88 -11.03 8.19
C TYR A 142 13.41 -11.84 7.02
N GLN A 143 14.64 -12.37 7.18
CA GLN A 143 15.33 -13.16 6.16
C GLN A 143 15.29 -14.64 6.55
N VAL A 144 14.50 -15.43 5.82
CA VAL A 144 14.37 -16.88 6.01
C VAL A 144 14.76 -17.62 4.73
N LYS A 145 15.30 -18.84 4.88
CA LYS A 145 15.74 -19.66 3.74
C LYS A 145 14.56 -20.19 2.92
N SER A 146 13.46 -20.50 3.58
CA SER A 146 12.23 -21.00 2.99
C SER A 146 11.06 -20.44 3.78
N TRP A 147 10.07 -19.98 3.06
CA TRP A 147 8.83 -19.51 3.63
C TRP A 147 7.66 -20.04 2.80
N ASP A 148 7.30 -21.28 3.12
CA ASP A 148 6.42 -22.04 2.27
C ASP A 148 4.95 -21.70 2.49
N THR A 149 4.18 -21.76 1.42
CA THR A 149 2.72 -21.77 1.50
C THR A 149 2.24 -23.09 2.12
N VAL A 150 1.12 -23.06 2.83
CA VAL A 150 0.50 -24.22 3.46
C VAL A 150 -0.96 -24.31 3.00
N PRO A 151 -1.42 -25.47 2.46
CA PRO A 151 -2.78 -25.58 1.89
C PRO A 151 -3.91 -25.10 2.81
N PHE A 152 -3.84 -25.43 4.10
CA PHE A 152 -4.79 -24.94 5.09
C PHE A 152 -4.76 -23.41 5.22
N MET A 153 -3.57 -22.79 5.16
CA MET A 153 -3.41 -21.34 5.26
C MET A 153 -3.76 -20.60 3.97
N GLU A 154 -3.73 -21.28 2.82
CA GLU A 154 -4.29 -20.71 1.58
C GLU A 154 -5.81 -20.50 1.68
N ILE A 155 -6.53 -21.40 2.37
CA ILE A 155 -7.96 -21.20 2.63
C ILE A 155 -8.18 -20.00 3.55
N ARG A 156 -7.37 -19.86 4.61
CA ARG A 156 -7.42 -18.66 5.49
C ARG A 156 -7.13 -17.39 4.69
N GLN A 157 -6.08 -17.37 3.84
CA GLN A 157 -5.77 -16.22 2.97
C GLN A 157 -6.98 -15.85 2.11
N GLN A 158 -7.68 -16.82 1.54
CA GLN A 158 -8.91 -16.61 0.76
C GLN A 158 -10.02 -15.97 1.59
N GLU A 159 -10.26 -16.45 2.81
CA GLU A 159 -11.29 -15.93 3.72
C GLU A 159 -10.98 -14.51 4.16
N ASP A 160 -9.75 -14.27 4.63
CA ASP A 160 -9.26 -12.96 5.04
C ASP A 160 -9.32 -11.94 3.88
N LEU A 161 -8.93 -12.37 2.66
CA LEU A 161 -9.05 -11.57 1.45
C LEU A 161 -10.51 -11.22 1.12
N ALA A 162 -11.40 -12.18 1.23
CA ALA A 162 -12.81 -11.96 0.94
C ALA A 162 -13.45 -10.96 1.91
N GLU A 163 -13.14 -11.06 3.21
CA GLU A 163 -13.61 -10.08 4.22
C GLU A 163 -13.01 -8.71 3.96
N MET A 164 -11.68 -8.63 3.78
CA MET A 164 -10.97 -7.38 3.53
C MET A 164 -11.52 -6.65 2.30
N TYR A 165 -11.54 -7.31 1.14
CA TYR A 165 -12.03 -6.68 -0.09
C TYR A 165 -13.54 -6.39 -0.03
N GLY A 166 -14.33 -7.18 0.70
CA GLY A 166 -15.72 -6.89 0.99
C GLY A 166 -15.89 -5.56 1.72
N ILE A 167 -15.02 -5.25 2.69
CA ILE A 167 -15.05 -3.97 3.43
C ILE A 167 -14.53 -2.84 2.54
N LEU A 168 -13.37 -3.02 1.90
CA LEU A 168 -12.73 -1.97 1.10
C LEU A 168 -13.63 -1.51 -0.05
N LEU A 169 -14.16 -2.46 -0.83
CA LEU A 169 -14.95 -2.16 -2.02
C LEU A 169 -16.36 -1.61 -1.72
N ASN A 170 -16.89 -1.82 -0.52
CA ASN A 170 -18.18 -1.24 -0.09
C ASN A 170 -18.03 0.07 0.67
N SER A 171 -16.80 0.52 0.96
CA SER A 171 -16.57 1.82 1.58
C SER A 171 -16.72 2.95 0.56
N PRO A 172 -17.48 4.02 0.87
CA PRO A 172 -17.57 5.18 -0.02
C PRO A 172 -16.27 5.98 -0.11
N TYR A 173 -15.37 5.80 0.85
CA TYR A 173 -14.10 6.52 0.96
C TYR A 173 -12.95 5.83 0.22
N VAL A 174 -13.03 4.51 0.03
CA VAL A 174 -12.00 3.74 -0.68
C VAL A 174 -12.27 3.76 -2.18
N LYS A 175 -11.31 4.23 -2.96
CA LYS A 175 -11.43 4.32 -4.43
C LYS A 175 -10.57 3.32 -5.18
N ALA A 176 -9.55 2.76 -4.53
CA ALA A 176 -8.74 1.69 -5.09
C ALA A 176 -8.30 0.70 -4.00
N ALA A 177 -8.18 -0.56 -4.38
CA ALA A 177 -7.65 -1.65 -3.55
C ALA A 177 -6.79 -2.55 -4.44
N THR A 178 -5.48 -2.40 -4.33
CA THR A 178 -4.49 -3.14 -5.12
C THR A 178 -3.90 -4.28 -4.30
N TYR A 179 -3.81 -5.47 -4.85
CA TYR A 179 -3.06 -6.57 -4.26
C TYR A 179 -1.60 -6.47 -4.72
N TRP A 180 -0.63 -6.56 -3.80
CA TRP A 180 0.77 -6.28 -4.11
C TRP A 180 1.48 -7.43 -4.78
N ASP A 181 1.51 -8.60 -4.13
CA ASP A 181 2.23 -9.76 -4.63
C ASP A 181 1.36 -10.62 -5.54
N PHE A 182 1.68 -10.68 -6.83
CA PHE A 182 0.99 -11.60 -7.75
C PHE A 182 1.42 -13.05 -7.51
N ALA A 183 2.71 -13.30 -7.37
CA ALA A 183 3.27 -14.64 -7.16
C ALA A 183 3.98 -14.76 -5.82
N ASP A 184 3.97 -15.96 -5.23
CA ASP A 184 4.77 -16.28 -4.05
C ASP A 184 6.25 -16.02 -4.31
N GLY A 185 6.94 -15.54 -3.30
CA GLY A 185 8.36 -15.25 -3.35
C GLY A 185 8.74 -13.97 -4.09
N ALA A 186 7.77 -13.20 -4.59
CA ALA A 186 8.04 -11.95 -5.32
C ALA A 186 8.69 -10.89 -4.42
N TRP A 187 8.27 -10.82 -3.16
CA TRP A 187 8.85 -9.95 -2.14
C TRP A 187 9.08 -10.70 -0.84
N LEU A 188 10.21 -10.46 -0.16
CA LEU A 188 10.63 -11.11 1.09
C LEU A 188 10.70 -12.65 1.02
N ASN A 189 10.63 -13.24 -0.14
CA ASN A 189 10.45 -14.69 -0.30
C ASN A 189 9.17 -15.22 0.39
N ALA A 190 8.18 -14.35 0.59
CA ALA A 190 6.97 -14.63 1.34
C ALA A 190 5.92 -15.39 0.52
N PRO A 191 5.11 -16.24 1.16
CA PRO A 191 3.95 -16.90 0.55
C PRO A 191 2.74 -15.95 0.55
N SER A 192 2.92 -14.76 -0.02
CA SER A 192 1.92 -13.67 -0.06
C SER A 192 1.22 -13.55 -1.41
N GLY A 193 1.68 -14.29 -2.42
CA GLY A 193 1.12 -14.24 -3.77
C GLY A 193 -0.32 -14.77 -3.88
N LEU A 194 -0.97 -14.38 -4.97
CA LEU A 194 -2.25 -14.96 -5.41
C LEU A 194 -2.03 -16.26 -6.19
N VAL A 195 -0.83 -16.44 -6.74
CA VAL A 195 -0.41 -17.69 -7.39
C VAL A 195 0.84 -18.22 -6.70
N ARG A 196 1.03 -19.54 -6.77
CA ARG A 196 2.21 -20.21 -6.25
C ARG A 196 3.42 -19.96 -7.14
N VAL A 197 4.60 -20.31 -6.67
CA VAL A 197 5.88 -20.16 -7.41
C VAL A 197 5.82 -20.84 -8.80
N ASP A 198 5.09 -21.95 -8.92
CA ASP A 198 4.91 -22.67 -10.19
C ASP A 198 3.87 -22.04 -11.12
N GLY A 199 3.28 -20.91 -10.73
CA GLY A 199 2.25 -20.20 -11.48
C GLY A 199 0.83 -20.74 -11.30
N THR A 200 0.62 -21.80 -10.48
CA THR A 200 -0.72 -22.31 -10.23
C THR A 200 -1.51 -21.37 -9.31
N PRO A 201 -2.80 -21.07 -9.61
CA PRO A 201 -3.59 -20.17 -8.78
C PRO A 201 -3.88 -20.77 -7.41
N LYS A 202 -3.91 -19.90 -6.39
CA LYS A 202 -4.41 -20.23 -5.05
C LYS A 202 -5.92 -19.96 -4.97
N PRO A 203 -6.62 -20.50 -3.97
CA PRO A 203 -8.04 -20.18 -3.73
C PRO A 203 -8.31 -18.65 -3.63
N ALA A 204 -7.36 -17.88 -3.09
CA ALA A 204 -7.44 -16.43 -2.99
C ALA A 204 -7.50 -15.73 -4.37
N TYR A 205 -6.81 -16.26 -5.39
CA TYR A 205 -6.87 -15.75 -6.76
C TYR A 205 -8.29 -15.85 -7.33
N ASP A 206 -8.88 -17.04 -7.27
CA ASP A 206 -10.24 -17.27 -7.79
C ASP A 206 -11.27 -16.47 -7.03
N ARG A 207 -11.07 -16.30 -5.71
CA ARG A 207 -11.94 -15.49 -4.87
C ARG A 207 -11.88 -14.01 -5.25
N LEU A 208 -10.69 -13.44 -5.41
CA LEU A 208 -10.53 -12.04 -5.81
C LEU A 208 -11.12 -11.81 -7.20
N LYS A 209 -10.82 -12.70 -8.15
CA LYS A 209 -11.39 -12.66 -9.50
C LYS A 209 -12.92 -12.63 -9.45
N SER A 210 -13.55 -13.53 -8.70
CA SER A 210 -15.01 -13.58 -8.55
C SER A 210 -15.58 -12.29 -7.94
N ILE A 211 -14.92 -11.70 -6.94
CA ILE A 211 -15.33 -10.41 -6.32
C ILE A 211 -15.28 -9.29 -7.37
N VAL A 212 -14.22 -9.22 -8.15
CA VAL A 212 -14.05 -8.18 -9.19
C VAL A 212 -15.09 -8.36 -10.29
N GLU A 213 -15.24 -9.57 -10.83
CA GLU A 213 -16.21 -9.86 -11.90
C GLU A 213 -17.64 -9.57 -11.49
N SER A 214 -18.05 -9.95 -10.28
CA SER A 214 -19.41 -9.67 -9.78
C SER A 214 -19.68 -8.16 -9.64
N ARG A 215 -18.67 -7.37 -9.29
CA ARG A 215 -18.80 -5.92 -9.17
C ARG A 215 -18.91 -5.23 -10.53
N TYR A 216 -18.28 -5.75 -11.57
CA TYR A 216 -18.40 -5.22 -12.92
C TYR A 216 -19.69 -5.66 -13.62
N ALA A 217 -20.21 -6.85 -13.32
CA ALA A 217 -21.48 -7.32 -13.84
C ALA A 217 -22.71 -6.57 -13.26
N ALA A 218 -22.56 -5.91 -12.10
CA ALA A 218 -23.61 -5.14 -11.45
C ALA A 218 -23.69 -3.67 -11.88
N LYS A 219 -22.82 -3.24 -12.80
CA LYS A 219 -22.81 -1.90 -13.41
C LYS A 219 -23.37 -1.94 -14.81
#